data_cd51c743892fb53523be83e4f0938758
#
_entry.id   cd51c743892fb53523be83e4f0938758
#
_cell.length_a   1.000
_cell.length_b   1.000
_cell.length_c   1.000
_cell.angle_alpha   90.00
_cell.angle_beta   90.00
_cell.angle_gamma   90.00
#
_symmetry.space_group_name_H-M   'P 1'
#
loop_
_entity.id
_entity.type
_entity.pdbx_description
1 polymer ?
#
loop_
_entity_poly.entity_id
_entity_poly.type
_entity_poly.pdbx_seq_one_letter_code
_entity_poly.pdbx_strand_id
1 'polypeptide(L)'
;MPAGYFYFAGAPPSLLGQAIPPLALTWAQGDGGIVSSLADVTTWDRALYSGQLLPPRQQHQLESLVSEATGQPIASTTLADPTGYGLGVTQETSSLAGTVWYYEGETYGYRVLHLYFPHSGIIIAVAVNSATGNDDIADLAGSVYQTLQNAGAVHTG
;
A
#
# COMPACT_ATOMS: atom_id res chain seq x y z
N MET A 1 11.62 16.17 -4.83
CA MET A 1 10.46 15.63 -4.07
C MET A 1 9.55 16.79 -3.76
N PRO A 2 8.21 16.69 -3.94
CA PRO A 2 7.28 17.76 -3.55
C PRO A 2 7.37 18.01 -2.05
N ALA A 3 7.01 19.20 -1.58
CA ALA A 3 6.92 19.50 -0.16
C ALA A 3 5.77 18.69 0.47
N GLY A 4 6.00 18.09 1.64
CA GLY A 4 4.95 17.56 2.47
C GLY A 4 4.33 18.65 3.33
N TYR A 5 3.10 18.45 3.79
CA TYR A 5 2.37 19.43 4.57
C TYR A 5 1.86 18.83 5.88
N PHE A 6 1.80 19.65 6.93
CA PHE A 6 1.25 19.27 8.22
C PHE A 6 -0.27 19.13 8.15
N TYR A 7 -0.76 17.94 7.80
CA TYR A 7 -2.17 17.56 7.81
C TYR A 7 -2.33 16.13 8.38
N PHE A 8 -1.77 15.87 9.56
CA PHE A 8 -1.89 14.58 10.22
C PHE A 8 -2.55 14.71 11.60
N ALA A 9 -3.12 13.63 12.08
CA ALA A 9 -3.78 13.60 13.39
C ALA A 9 -2.77 13.97 14.50
N GLY A 10 -3.12 14.97 15.31
CA GLY A 10 -2.26 15.48 16.39
C GLY A 10 -1.25 16.56 15.96
N ALA A 11 -1.26 17.01 14.70
CA ALA A 11 -0.46 18.17 14.31
C ALA A 11 -0.88 19.41 15.13
N PRO A 12 0.10 20.20 15.64
CA PRO A 12 -0.21 21.45 16.32
C PRO A 12 -1.02 22.37 15.41
N PRO A 13 -2.11 23.00 15.90
CA PRO A 13 -2.95 23.89 15.08
C PRO A 13 -2.17 25.01 14.38
N SER A 14 -1.10 25.49 15.00
CA SER A 14 -0.22 26.51 14.43
C SER A 14 0.61 26.03 13.23
N LEU A 15 0.73 24.73 13.01
CA LEU A 15 1.51 24.13 11.93
C LEU A 15 0.62 23.62 10.80
N LEU A 16 -0.69 23.49 11.03
CA LEU A 16 -1.61 22.97 10.01
C LEU A 16 -1.48 23.76 8.68
N GLY A 17 -1.30 23.03 7.60
CA GLY A 17 -1.13 23.60 6.25
C GLY A 17 0.26 24.17 5.96
N GLN A 18 1.18 24.17 6.92
CA GLN A 18 2.56 24.57 6.67
C GLN A 18 3.36 23.46 6.03
N ALA A 19 4.33 23.83 5.20
CA ALA A 19 5.26 22.86 4.64
C ALA A 19 6.15 22.26 5.72
N ILE A 20 6.33 20.95 5.65
CA ILE A 20 7.23 20.22 6.53
C ILE A 20 8.67 20.51 6.11
N PRO A 21 9.54 20.91 7.02
CA PRO A 21 10.97 21.05 6.73
C PRO A 21 11.56 19.76 6.20
N PRO A 22 12.63 19.80 5.39
CA PRO A 22 13.34 18.59 4.98
C PRO A 22 13.72 17.75 6.20
N LEU A 23 13.20 16.52 6.26
CA LEU A 23 13.48 15.58 7.35
C LEU A 23 14.62 14.66 6.92
N ALA A 24 15.57 14.46 7.83
CA ALA A 24 16.54 13.39 7.67
C ALA A 24 15.86 12.07 8.02
N LEU A 25 15.58 11.23 7.03
CA LEU A 25 14.94 9.92 7.21
C LEU A 25 15.95 8.81 7.57
N THR A 26 17.16 9.18 7.94
CA THR A 26 18.22 8.21 8.30
C THR A 26 17.87 7.34 9.50
N TRP A 27 16.97 7.80 10.37
CA TRP A 27 16.47 7.03 11.51
C TRP A 27 15.55 5.87 11.06
N ALA A 28 14.87 5.99 9.93
CA ALA A 28 13.93 4.99 9.44
C ALA A 28 14.62 3.77 8.80
N GLN A 29 15.88 3.91 8.36
CA GLN A 29 16.70 2.81 7.80
C GLN A 29 15.90 1.89 6.85
N GLY A 30 15.75 0.61 7.21
CA GLY A 30 14.99 -0.39 6.46
C GLY A 30 13.47 -0.35 6.68
N ASP A 31 12.99 0.51 7.57
CA ASP A 31 11.59 0.65 7.92
C ASP A 31 10.83 1.58 6.96
N GLY A 32 11.42 2.72 6.59
CA GLY A 32 10.70 3.70 5.75
C GLY A 32 11.61 4.75 5.10
N GLY A 33 12.94 4.51 5.05
CA GLY A 33 13.92 5.48 4.56
C GLY A 33 14.07 5.54 3.02
N ILE A 34 13.29 4.78 2.27
CA ILE A 34 13.41 4.74 0.80
C ILE A 34 12.67 5.94 0.19
N VAL A 35 13.37 6.68 -0.67
CA VAL A 35 12.79 7.71 -1.53
C VAL A 35 12.71 7.16 -2.95
N SER A 36 11.52 7.12 -3.53
CA SER A 36 11.26 6.51 -4.83
C SER A 36 10.26 7.32 -5.65
N SER A 37 10.12 6.98 -6.92
CA SER A 37 9.00 7.42 -7.75
C SER A 37 7.90 6.35 -7.75
N LEU A 38 6.65 6.72 -8.06
CA LEU A 38 5.55 5.75 -8.19
C LEU A 38 5.85 4.72 -9.31
N ALA A 39 6.55 5.13 -10.36
CA ALA A 39 6.97 4.22 -11.43
C ALA A 39 7.94 3.15 -10.93
N ASP A 40 8.89 3.53 -10.07
CA ASP A 40 9.82 2.57 -9.48
C ASP A 40 9.11 1.65 -8.48
N VAL A 41 8.17 2.17 -7.69
CA VAL A 41 7.33 1.35 -6.79
C VAL A 41 6.57 0.29 -7.58
N THR A 42 5.87 0.67 -8.66
CA THR A 42 5.14 -0.32 -9.48
C THR A 42 6.06 -1.33 -10.18
N THR A 43 7.27 -0.93 -10.54
CA THR A 43 8.28 -1.83 -11.10
C THR A 43 8.76 -2.83 -10.04
N TRP A 44 9.01 -2.36 -8.84
CA TRP A 44 9.42 -3.19 -7.71
C TRP A 44 8.32 -4.19 -7.31
N ASP A 45 7.07 -3.74 -7.18
CA ASP A 45 5.93 -4.61 -6.89
C ASP A 45 5.77 -5.71 -7.93
N ARG A 46 5.90 -5.35 -9.20
CA ARG A 46 5.85 -6.33 -10.30
C ARG A 46 6.92 -7.39 -10.14
N ALA A 47 8.15 -6.99 -9.85
CA ALA A 47 9.26 -7.93 -9.67
C ALA A 47 9.07 -8.79 -8.40
N LEU A 48 8.56 -8.21 -7.30
CA LEU A 48 8.28 -8.93 -6.06
C LEU A 48 7.23 -10.01 -6.28
N TYR A 49 6.04 -9.62 -6.74
CA TYR A 49 4.90 -10.53 -6.85
C TYR A 49 4.98 -11.47 -8.06
N SER A 50 5.90 -11.24 -9.01
CA SER A 50 6.24 -12.22 -10.05
C SER A 50 7.34 -13.21 -9.64
N GLY A 51 7.82 -13.15 -8.39
CA GLY A 51 8.85 -14.05 -7.88
C GLY A 51 10.25 -13.80 -8.43
N GLN A 52 10.53 -12.60 -8.96
CA GLN A 52 11.84 -12.26 -9.52
C GLN A 52 12.85 -11.79 -8.48
N LEU A 53 12.39 -11.31 -7.32
CA LEU A 53 13.25 -10.73 -6.28
C LEU A 53 13.71 -11.73 -5.23
N LEU A 54 12.87 -12.70 -4.92
CA LEU A 54 13.11 -13.64 -3.83
C LEU A 54 13.13 -15.09 -4.36
N PRO A 55 14.00 -15.95 -3.82
CA PRO A 55 13.89 -17.39 -4.06
C PRO A 55 12.51 -17.92 -3.59
N PRO A 56 11.97 -19.00 -4.18
CA PRO A 56 10.60 -19.46 -3.92
C PRO A 56 10.27 -19.68 -2.45
N ARG A 57 11.24 -20.17 -1.65
CA ARG A 57 11.04 -20.36 -0.21
C ARG A 57 10.85 -19.05 0.53
N GLN A 58 11.63 -18.03 0.21
CA GLN A 58 11.52 -16.70 0.83
C GLN A 58 10.27 -15.96 0.35
N GLN A 59 9.89 -16.12 -0.91
CA GLN A 59 8.62 -15.61 -1.42
C GLN A 59 7.44 -16.20 -0.65
N HIS A 60 7.41 -17.51 -0.46
CA HIS A 60 6.39 -18.17 0.35
C HIS A 60 6.39 -17.69 1.81
N GLN A 61 7.57 -17.44 2.40
CA GLN A 61 7.65 -16.88 3.75
C GLN A 61 7.10 -15.45 3.83
N LEU A 62 7.38 -14.62 2.83
CA LEU A 62 6.84 -13.26 2.73
C LEU A 62 5.31 -13.27 2.71
N GLU A 63 4.73 -14.18 1.95
CA GLU A 63 3.29 -14.32 1.71
C GLU A 63 2.56 -15.20 2.73
N SER A 64 3.27 -15.73 3.74
CA SER A 64 2.65 -16.52 4.80
C SER A 64 1.84 -15.61 5.73
N LEU A 65 0.52 -15.77 5.71
CA LEU A 65 -0.41 -14.86 6.35
C LEU A 65 -0.78 -15.28 7.78
N VAL A 66 -0.99 -14.27 8.60
CA VAL A 66 -1.67 -14.35 9.89
C VAL A 66 -2.92 -13.50 9.80
N SER A 67 -4.09 -14.02 10.18
CA SER A 67 -5.35 -13.27 10.25
C SER A 67 -5.20 -12.12 11.23
N GLU A 68 -5.56 -10.92 10.83
CA GLU A 68 -5.60 -9.77 11.74
C GLU A 68 -6.67 -9.91 12.84
N ALA A 69 -7.77 -10.58 12.53
CA ALA A 69 -8.88 -10.75 13.46
C ALA A 69 -8.57 -11.78 14.57
N THR A 70 -7.82 -12.84 14.24
CA THR A 70 -7.66 -13.99 15.16
C THR A 70 -6.23 -14.20 15.63
N GLY A 71 -5.24 -13.61 14.95
CA GLY A 71 -3.83 -13.87 15.19
C GLY A 71 -3.37 -15.30 14.78
N GLN A 72 -4.19 -16.05 14.05
CA GLN A 72 -3.88 -17.41 13.64
C GLN A 72 -3.41 -17.47 12.18
N PRO A 73 -2.52 -18.41 11.82
CA PRO A 73 -2.12 -18.61 10.44
C PRO A 73 -3.32 -18.94 9.55
N ILE A 74 -3.36 -18.31 8.37
CA ILE A 74 -4.38 -18.54 7.35
C ILE A 74 -3.70 -18.76 5.99
N ALA A 75 -4.35 -19.53 5.12
CA ALA A 75 -3.84 -19.79 3.78
C ALA A 75 -4.05 -18.58 2.83
N SER A 76 -5.17 -17.89 2.99
CA SER A 76 -5.52 -16.67 2.27
C SER A 76 -6.65 -15.95 3.00
N THR A 77 -6.85 -14.68 2.67
CA THR A 77 -8.01 -13.91 3.14
C THR A 77 -9.29 -14.33 2.40
N THR A 78 -10.43 -14.07 3.02
CA THR A 78 -11.78 -14.35 2.50
C THR A 78 -12.72 -13.20 2.87
N LEU A 79 -13.95 -13.19 2.36
CA LEU A 79 -14.94 -12.19 2.80
C LEU A 79 -15.31 -12.31 4.30
N ALA A 80 -15.12 -13.48 4.90
CA ALA A 80 -15.40 -13.70 6.32
C ALA A 80 -14.20 -13.36 7.24
N ASP A 81 -12.98 -13.44 6.71
CA ASP A 81 -11.72 -13.06 7.36
C ASP A 81 -10.92 -12.23 6.36
N PRO A 82 -11.26 -10.94 6.24
CA PRO A 82 -10.87 -10.15 5.07
C PRO A 82 -9.43 -9.68 5.06
N THR A 83 -8.73 -9.65 6.22
CA THR A 83 -7.40 -9.07 6.30
C THR A 83 -6.40 -10.03 6.93
N GLY A 84 -5.27 -10.23 6.26
CA GLY A 84 -4.16 -11.04 6.73
C GLY A 84 -2.83 -10.34 6.49
N TYR A 85 -1.90 -10.49 7.44
CA TYR A 85 -0.59 -9.85 7.41
C TYR A 85 0.51 -10.88 7.22
N GLY A 86 1.38 -10.63 6.25
CA GLY A 86 2.58 -11.42 5.97
C GLY A 86 3.84 -10.75 6.54
N LEU A 87 4.98 -10.96 5.89
CA LEU A 87 6.23 -10.31 6.31
C LEU A 87 6.39 -8.95 5.62
N GLY A 88 5.70 -7.92 6.13
CA GLY A 88 5.71 -6.56 5.60
C GLY A 88 4.81 -6.35 4.38
N VAL A 89 3.85 -7.25 4.16
CA VAL A 89 2.81 -7.15 3.13
C VAL A 89 1.47 -7.54 3.73
N THR A 90 0.41 -6.91 3.28
CA THR A 90 -0.97 -7.21 3.70
C THR A 90 -1.74 -7.80 2.53
N GLN A 91 -2.54 -8.81 2.79
CA GLN A 91 -3.55 -9.28 1.83
C GLN A 91 -4.93 -8.91 2.34
N GLU A 92 -5.77 -8.40 1.46
CA GLU A 92 -7.17 -8.11 1.75
C GLU A 92 -8.08 -8.72 0.70
N THR A 93 -9.26 -9.17 1.12
CA THR A 93 -10.33 -9.64 0.23
C THR A 93 -11.60 -8.84 0.47
N SER A 94 -12.09 -8.17 -0.57
CA SER A 94 -13.34 -7.43 -0.56
C SER A 94 -14.28 -7.88 -1.68
N SER A 95 -15.57 -7.61 -1.53
CA SER A 95 -16.57 -7.89 -2.57
C SER A 95 -16.41 -7.00 -3.81
N LEU A 96 -15.76 -5.85 -3.67
CA LEU A 96 -15.60 -4.88 -4.75
C LEU A 96 -14.35 -5.16 -5.59
N ALA A 97 -13.25 -5.47 -4.94
CA ALA A 97 -11.92 -5.56 -5.59
C ALA A 97 -11.39 -6.99 -5.68
N GLY A 98 -12.08 -7.97 -5.04
CA GLY A 98 -11.53 -9.31 -4.88
C GLY A 98 -10.35 -9.32 -3.91
N THR A 99 -9.39 -10.19 -4.14
CA THR A 99 -8.17 -10.28 -3.33
C THR A 99 -7.09 -9.35 -3.88
N VAL A 100 -6.48 -8.58 -2.99
CA VAL A 100 -5.39 -7.63 -3.29
C VAL A 100 -4.27 -7.80 -2.28
N TRP A 101 -3.02 -7.68 -2.74
CA TRP A 101 -1.87 -7.44 -1.88
C TRP A 101 -1.58 -5.97 -1.84
N TYR A 102 -1.32 -5.42 -0.67
CA TYR A 102 -1.00 -4.02 -0.54
C TYR A 102 -0.04 -3.73 0.62
N TYR A 103 0.51 -2.54 0.59
CA TYR A 103 1.15 -1.91 1.72
C TYR A 103 0.90 -0.40 1.67
N GLU A 104 0.63 0.17 2.82
CA GLU A 104 0.49 1.60 3.01
C GLU A 104 1.61 2.10 3.92
N GLY A 105 2.26 3.18 3.50
CA GLY A 105 3.26 3.87 4.28
C GLY A 105 2.82 5.30 4.59
N GLU A 106 3.02 5.70 5.84
CA GLU A 106 2.77 7.07 6.29
C GLU A 106 4.00 7.61 7.02
N THR A 107 4.31 8.85 6.72
CA THR A 107 5.26 9.66 7.48
C THR A 107 4.74 11.09 7.55
N TYR A 108 5.40 11.95 8.31
CA TYR A 108 4.97 13.35 8.43
C TYR A 108 4.80 13.99 7.04
N GLY A 109 3.53 14.29 6.68
CA GLY A 109 3.14 14.98 5.47
C GLY A 109 3.26 14.19 4.16
N TYR A 110 3.39 12.87 4.23
CA TYR A 110 3.38 12.00 3.05
C TYR A 110 2.68 10.69 3.38
N ARG A 111 1.88 10.21 2.43
CA ARG A 111 1.35 8.83 2.44
C ARG A 111 1.56 8.22 1.07
N VAL A 112 1.81 6.93 1.05
CA VAL A 112 1.91 6.12 -0.15
C VAL A 112 1.12 4.84 0.04
N LEU A 113 0.36 4.47 -0.97
CA LEU A 113 -0.35 3.19 -1.03
C LEU A 113 0.00 2.53 -2.36
N HIS A 114 0.37 1.27 -2.32
CA HIS A 114 0.54 0.46 -3.51
C HIS A 114 -0.22 -0.86 -3.37
N LEU A 115 -0.84 -1.29 -4.47
CA LEU A 115 -1.72 -2.44 -4.52
C LEU A 115 -1.34 -3.31 -5.73
N TYR A 116 -1.31 -4.62 -5.49
CA TYR A 116 -1.19 -5.62 -6.53
C TYR A 116 -2.43 -6.51 -6.56
N PHE A 117 -3.08 -6.61 -7.69
CA PHE A 117 -4.25 -7.44 -7.94
C PHE A 117 -3.81 -8.73 -8.65
N PRO A 118 -3.65 -9.86 -7.94
CA PRO A 118 -3.06 -11.07 -8.52
C PRO A 118 -3.88 -11.66 -9.64
N HIS A 119 -5.21 -11.49 -9.62
CA HIS A 119 -6.10 -12.01 -10.65
C HIS A 119 -5.93 -11.29 -12.01
N SER A 120 -5.74 -9.98 -12.01
CA SER A 120 -5.59 -9.18 -13.23
C SER A 120 -4.15 -8.81 -13.57
N GLY A 121 -3.21 -8.99 -12.64
CA GLY A 121 -1.82 -8.53 -12.76
C GLY A 121 -1.68 -7.00 -12.71
N ILE A 122 -2.74 -6.28 -12.36
CA ILE A 122 -2.73 -4.83 -12.24
C ILE A 122 -1.98 -4.42 -10.98
N ILE A 123 -1.21 -3.35 -11.11
CA ILE A 123 -0.54 -2.68 -10.00
C ILE A 123 -0.96 -1.22 -10.00
N ILE A 124 -1.39 -0.73 -8.86
CA ILE A 124 -1.74 0.67 -8.64
C ILE A 124 -0.84 1.22 -7.54
N ALA A 125 -0.19 2.34 -7.79
CA ALA A 125 0.55 3.07 -6.77
C ALA A 125 0.08 4.52 -6.75
N VAL A 126 -0.28 5.00 -5.56
CA VAL A 126 -0.71 6.37 -5.32
C VAL A 126 0.09 6.97 -4.18
N ALA A 127 0.33 8.28 -4.25
CA ALA A 127 1.00 9.00 -3.18
C ALA A 127 0.39 10.38 -3.03
N VAL A 128 0.32 10.85 -1.79
CA VAL A 128 -0.12 12.20 -1.45
C VAL A 128 0.93 12.86 -0.57
N ASN A 129 1.05 14.16 -0.69
CA ASN A 129 1.98 14.98 0.10
C ASN A 129 1.30 15.64 1.31
N SER A 130 0.36 14.94 1.87
CA SER A 130 -0.33 15.25 3.14
C SER A 130 -0.69 13.96 3.84
N ALA A 131 -0.84 14.01 5.16
CA ALA A 131 -1.34 12.90 5.96
C ALA A 131 -2.58 13.39 6.70
N THR A 132 -3.72 13.45 6.02
CA THR A 132 -5.00 13.82 6.63
C THR A 132 -5.60 12.61 7.35
N GLY A 133 -6.34 12.84 8.43
CA GLY A 133 -7.02 11.77 9.16
C GLY A 133 -8.18 11.10 8.40
N ASN A 134 -8.52 11.58 7.21
CA ASN A 134 -9.48 10.97 6.29
C ASN A 134 -8.70 10.17 5.26
N ASP A 135 -9.08 8.95 5.04
CA ASP A 135 -8.36 7.99 4.19
C ASP A 135 -8.60 8.20 2.70
N ASP A 136 -8.30 9.41 2.22
CA ASP A 136 -8.52 9.82 0.83
C ASP A 136 -7.63 9.04 -0.15
N ILE A 137 -6.52 8.43 0.31
CA ILE A 137 -5.60 7.68 -0.55
C ILE A 137 -6.17 6.34 -0.99
N ALA A 138 -6.91 5.66 -0.12
CA ALA A 138 -7.61 4.43 -0.47
C ALA A 138 -8.75 4.70 -1.43
N ASP A 139 -9.52 5.78 -1.22
CA ASP A 139 -10.57 6.23 -2.14
C ASP A 139 -10.02 6.61 -3.51
N LEU A 140 -8.86 7.26 -3.55
CA LEU A 140 -8.17 7.58 -4.79
C LEU A 140 -7.76 6.31 -5.54
N ALA A 141 -7.15 5.36 -4.87
CA ALA A 141 -6.76 4.07 -5.46
C ALA A 141 -7.99 3.27 -5.95
N GLY A 142 -9.09 3.26 -5.17
CA GLY A 142 -10.36 2.65 -5.55
C GLY A 142 -10.96 3.29 -6.80
N SER A 143 -10.92 4.61 -6.92
CA SER A 143 -11.39 5.34 -8.09
C SER A 143 -10.58 5.01 -9.35
N VAL A 144 -9.27 4.87 -9.22
CA VAL A 144 -8.40 4.42 -10.31
C VAL A 144 -8.77 3.01 -10.75
N TYR A 145 -8.93 2.08 -9.79
CA TYR A 145 -9.31 0.70 -10.08
C TYR A 145 -10.67 0.62 -10.79
N GLN A 146 -11.69 1.32 -10.30
CA GLN A 146 -13.01 1.38 -10.93
C GLN A 146 -12.95 1.95 -12.36
N THR A 147 -12.11 2.96 -12.58
CA THR A 147 -11.91 3.53 -13.93
C THR A 147 -11.32 2.49 -14.87
N LEU A 148 -10.34 1.71 -14.42
CA LEU A 148 -9.74 0.63 -15.21
C LEU A 148 -10.75 -0.50 -15.49
N GLN A 149 -11.60 -0.85 -14.52
CA GLN A 149 -12.69 -1.82 -14.73
C GLN A 149 -13.68 -1.32 -15.79
N ASN A 150 -14.14 -0.08 -15.69
CA ASN A 150 -15.08 0.52 -16.63
C ASN A 150 -14.48 0.64 -18.05
N ALA A 151 -13.18 0.80 -18.17
CA ALA A 151 -12.47 0.81 -19.44
C ALA A 151 -12.21 -0.59 -20.02
N GLY A 152 -12.62 -1.66 -19.33
CA GLY A 152 -12.38 -3.04 -19.75
C GLY A 152 -10.91 -3.48 -19.62
N ALA A 153 -10.10 -2.72 -18.89
CA ALA A 153 -8.70 -3.06 -18.63
C ALA A 153 -8.54 -4.12 -17.52
N VAL A 154 -9.60 -4.37 -16.77
CA VAL A 154 -9.67 -5.40 -15.72
C VAL A 154 -10.67 -6.45 -16.15
N HIS A 155 -10.20 -7.65 -16.41
CA HIS A 155 -11.09 -8.78 -16.65
C HIS A 155 -11.52 -9.35 -15.29
N THR A 156 -12.79 -9.16 -14.93
CA THR A 156 -13.42 -9.88 -13.82
C THR A 156 -13.77 -11.27 -14.36
N GLY A 157 -12.94 -12.27 -14.06
CA GLY A 157 -13.22 -13.67 -14.36
C GLY A 157 -14.24 -14.26 -13.39
#